data_15f84241be3d5e50185531edd97b25ab
#
_entry.id   15f84241be3d5e50185531edd97b25ab
#
_cell.length_a   1.000
_cell.length_b   1.000
_cell.length_c   1.000
_cell.angle_alpha   90.00
_cell.angle_beta   90.00
_cell.angle_gamma   90.00
#
_symmetry.space_group_name_H-M   'P 1'
#
loop_
_entity.id
_entity.type
_entity.pdbx_description
1 polymer ?
#
loop_
_entity_poly.entity_id
_entity_poly.type
_entity_poly.pdbx_seq_one_letter_code
_entity_poly.pdbx_strand_id
1 'polypeptide(L)'
;MGDDAHIGALTRQWVSAVNAKKYSYHFEWMGRPIIQYPQDIVAMQELIWEIKPDVVIETGIAHGGSLIMSASMLALLDVSEAIEMGKTFDPAKSARRVIGVDIDIRSHNREAIERHPMASRIRMIQGSSVDPATVDQVKKAADGAKTVLVFLDSMHTHDHVLKELEAYAPLVSVGSYCVVFDTVIEDLPAGAFNDRPWDIGNNPKTAVHAWIAKNSNFEINREIQNKLLITVAPDGFLKRIK
;
A
#
# COMPACT_ATOMS: atom_id res chain seq x y z
N MET A 1 -5.26 22.75 6.18
CA MET A 1 -6.32 21.94 6.82
C MET A 1 -5.71 21.01 7.87
N GLY A 2 -4.66 20.26 7.57
CA GLY A 2 -4.05 19.31 8.51
C GLY A 2 -3.54 19.93 9.82
N ASP A 3 -3.16 21.20 9.81
CA ASP A 3 -2.70 21.91 11.01
C ASP A 3 -3.85 22.52 11.86
N ASP A 4 -5.10 22.36 11.42
CA ASP A 4 -6.26 22.84 12.16
C ASP A 4 -6.65 21.84 13.26
N ALA A 5 -6.45 22.23 14.51
CA ALA A 5 -6.71 21.38 15.67
C ALA A 5 -8.18 20.94 15.78
N HIS A 6 -9.13 21.77 15.36
CA HIS A 6 -10.55 21.44 15.37
C HIS A 6 -10.90 20.40 14.32
N ILE A 7 -10.41 20.57 13.09
CA ILE A 7 -10.57 19.56 12.02
C ILE A 7 -9.91 18.26 12.44
N GLY A 8 -8.69 18.30 12.98
CA GLY A 8 -8.01 17.11 13.48
C GLY A 8 -8.78 16.36 14.58
N ALA A 9 -9.45 17.07 15.48
CA ALA A 9 -10.31 16.46 16.49
C ALA A 9 -11.53 15.76 15.87
N LEU A 10 -12.20 16.40 14.92
CA LEU A 10 -13.33 15.82 14.18
C LEU A 10 -12.92 14.58 13.39
N THR A 11 -11.76 14.64 12.73
CA THR A 11 -11.18 13.49 12.01
C THR A 11 -10.98 12.29 12.92
N ARG A 12 -10.32 12.46 14.07
CA ARG A 12 -10.11 11.37 15.03
C ARG A 12 -11.43 10.78 15.56
N GLN A 13 -12.41 11.63 15.86
CA GLN A 13 -13.73 11.18 16.30
C GLN A 13 -14.42 10.35 15.21
N TRP A 14 -14.37 10.83 13.96
CA TRP A 14 -14.98 10.14 12.83
C TRP A 14 -14.30 8.78 12.61
N VAL A 15 -12.97 8.75 12.50
CA VAL A 15 -12.20 7.51 12.27
C VAL A 15 -12.48 6.49 13.37
N SER A 16 -12.46 6.90 14.65
CA SER A 16 -12.79 6.01 15.78
C SER A 16 -14.21 5.43 15.67
N ALA A 17 -15.21 6.27 15.34
CA ALA A 17 -16.59 5.85 15.22
C ALA A 17 -16.83 4.85 14.08
N VAL A 18 -16.22 5.08 12.91
CA VAL A 18 -16.45 4.24 11.74
C VAL A 18 -15.59 2.98 11.73
N ASN A 19 -14.40 2.99 12.38
CA ASN A 19 -13.57 1.81 12.54
C ASN A 19 -14.31 0.68 13.23
N ALA A 20 -15.07 0.99 14.31
CA ALA A 20 -15.92 0.04 15.02
C ALA A 20 -17.02 -0.58 14.12
N LYS A 21 -17.33 0.05 12.99
CA LYS A 21 -18.31 -0.43 11.99
C LYS A 21 -17.64 -1.09 10.79
N LYS A 22 -16.30 -1.29 10.82
CA LYS A 22 -15.53 -1.88 9.72
C LYS A 22 -15.73 -1.13 8.40
N TYR A 23 -15.70 0.21 8.44
CA TYR A 23 -15.99 1.07 7.29
C TYR A 23 -15.17 0.71 6.05
N SER A 24 -13.86 0.43 6.17
CA SER A 24 -12.98 0.04 5.08
C SER A 24 -13.39 -1.26 4.35
N TYR A 25 -14.23 -2.10 4.97
CA TYR A 25 -14.64 -3.39 4.40
C TYR A 25 -15.84 -3.31 3.46
N HIS A 26 -16.39 -2.10 3.23
CA HIS A 26 -17.63 -1.93 2.44
C HIS A 26 -17.38 -1.57 0.98
N PHE A 27 -16.13 -1.47 0.57
CA PHE A 27 -15.78 -0.99 -0.76
C PHE A 27 -15.32 -2.10 -1.69
N GLU A 28 -15.51 -1.86 -3.00
CA GLU A 28 -15.04 -2.74 -4.05
C GLU A 28 -14.32 -1.93 -5.13
N TRP A 29 -13.33 -2.56 -5.75
CA TRP A 29 -12.67 -2.03 -6.94
C TRP A 29 -12.80 -3.04 -8.08
N MET A 30 -13.44 -2.65 -9.17
CA MET A 30 -13.69 -3.50 -10.34
C MET A 30 -14.23 -4.90 -9.98
N GLY A 31 -15.18 -4.97 -9.02
CA GLY A 31 -15.82 -6.22 -8.58
C GLY A 31 -15.00 -7.05 -7.58
N ARG A 32 -13.90 -6.51 -7.02
CA ARG A 32 -13.16 -7.16 -5.93
C ARG A 32 -13.21 -6.32 -4.65
N PRO A 33 -13.51 -6.92 -3.49
CA PRO A 33 -13.46 -6.21 -2.22
C PRO A 33 -12.07 -5.61 -2.00
N ILE A 34 -12.04 -4.31 -1.66
CA ILE A 34 -10.85 -3.57 -1.30
C ILE A 34 -11.00 -3.04 0.13
N ILE A 35 -10.09 -3.45 1.03
CA ILE A 35 -10.15 -3.07 2.44
C ILE A 35 -9.34 -1.78 2.61
N GLN A 36 -9.89 -0.67 2.11
CA GLN A 36 -9.24 0.64 2.16
C GLN A 36 -10.28 1.75 2.35
N TYR A 37 -9.87 2.89 2.86
CA TYR A 37 -10.70 4.10 2.84
C TYR A 37 -10.68 4.70 1.42
N PRO A 38 -11.80 5.25 0.93
CA PRO A 38 -11.84 5.92 -0.38
C PRO A 38 -10.79 7.00 -0.56
N GLN A 39 -10.45 7.72 0.51
CA GLN A 39 -9.41 8.75 0.51
C GLN A 39 -8.03 8.14 0.24
N ASP A 40 -7.72 6.99 0.85
CA ASP A 40 -6.45 6.29 0.64
C ASP A 40 -6.38 5.71 -0.78
N ILE A 41 -7.50 5.23 -1.34
CA ILE A 41 -7.57 4.80 -2.74
C ILE A 41 -7.22 5.96 -3.68
N VAL A 42 -7.73 7.17 -3.41
CA VAL A 42 -7.36 8.36 -4.19
C VAL A 42 -5.89 8.71 -4.03
N ALA A 43 -5.34 8.63 -2.81
CA ALA A 43 -3.91 8.87 -2.60
C ALA A 43 -3.02 7.86 -3.33
N MET A 44 -3.36 6.56 -3.31
CA MET A 44 -2.66 5.54 -4.08
C MET A 44 -2.70 5.82 -5.58
N GLN A 45 -3.85 6.24 -6.11
CA GLN A 45 -4.01 6.66 -7.52
C GLN A 45 -3.10 7.85 -7.85
N GLU A 46 -3.11 8.90 -7.02
CA GLU A 46 -2.27 10.08 -7.24
C GLU A 46 -0.78 9.73 -7.23
N LEU A 47 -0.34 8.90 -6.27
CA LEU A 47 1.04 8.42 -6.22
C LEU A 47 1.42 7.61 -7.45
N ILE A 48 0.57 6.68 -7.90
CA ILE A 48 0.84 5.90 -9.11
C ILE A 48 0.93 6.82 -10.34
N TRP A 49 0.07 7.83 -10.44
CA TRP A 49 0.11 8.80 -11.54
C TRP A 49 1.36 9.69 -11.52
N GLU A 50 1.76 10.17 -10.35
CA GLU A 50 2.96 11.00 -10.17
C GLU A 50 4.25 10.22 -10.44
N ILE A 51 4.36 9.03 -9.86
CA ILE A 51 5.57 8.21 -9.89
C ILE A 51 5.73 7.43 -11.19
N LYS A 52 4.62 7.04 -11.83
CA LYS A 52 4.58 6.18 -13.04
C LYS A 52 5.43 4.91 -12.86
N PRO A 53 5.18 4.09 -11.82
CA PRO A 53 6.04 2.96 -11.48
C PRO A 53 6.01 1.87 -12.55
N ASP A 54 7.17 1.22 -12.75
CA ASP A 54 7.25 -0.03 -13.51
C ASP A 54 6.70 -1.19 -12.68
N VAL A 55 6.93 -1.13 -11.37
CA VAL A 55 6.49 -2.16 -10.41
C VAL A 55 5.86 -1.51 -9.18
N VAL A 56 4.70 -2.02 -8.81
CA VAL A 56 4.11 -1.83 -7.49
C VAL A 56 4.29 -3.11 -6.70
N ILE A 57 4.87 -3.04 -5.51
CA ILE A 57 4.99 -4.16 -4.58
C ILE A 57 3.99 -3.92 -3.44
N GLU A 58 3.23 -4.94 -3.09
CA GLU A 58 2.23 -4.87 -2.00
C GLU A 58 2.36 -6.09 -1.10
N THR A 59 2.50 -5.87 0.20
CA THR A 59 2.39 -6.93 1.21
C THR A 59 0.98 -6.89 1.82
N GLY A 60 0.34 -8.07 1.93
CA GLY A 60 -1.07 -8.20 2.26
C GLY A 60 -1.97 -8.18 1.02
N ILE A 61 -2.48 -9.35 0.60
CA ILE A 61 -3.35 -9.48 -0.59
C ILE A 61 -4.82 -9.46 -0.18
N ALA A 62 -5.16 -10.09 0.93
CA ALA A 62 -6.53 -10.27 1.41
C ALA A 62 -7.48 -10.74 0.29
N HIS A 63 -8.43 -9.88 -0.14
CA HIS A 63 -9.38 -10.18 -1.23
C HIS A 63 -8.86 -9.80 -2.62
N GLY A 64 -7.73 -9.11 -2.72
CA GLY A 64 -7.06 -8.70 -3.96
C GLY A 64 -7.59 -7.43 -4.59
N GLY A 65 -8.46 -6.67 -3.92
CA GLY A 65 -9.01 -5.43 -4.47
C GLY A 65 -7.94 -4.36 -4.71
N SER A 66 -6.97 -4.22 -3.82
CA SER A 66 -5.84 -3.30 -3.93
C SER A 66 -4.87 -3.69 -5.06
N LEU A 67 -4.60 -5.00 -5.24
CA LEU A 67 -3.82 -5.47 -6.39
C LEU A 67 -4.51 -5.14 -7.72
N ILE A 68 -5.83 -5.36 -7.80
CA ILE A 68 -6.61 -5.02 -9.00
C ILE A 68 -6.61 -3.51 -9.23
N MET A 69 -6.75 -2.70 -8.16
CA MET A 69 -6.67 -1.24 -8.25
C MET A 69 -5.31 -0.81 -8.82
N SER A 70 -4.21 -1.25 -8.22
CA SER A 70 -2.86 -0.95 -8.67
C SER A 70 -2.64 -1.38 -10.13
N ALA A 71 -3.05 -2.60 -10.51
CA ALA A 71 -2.93 -3.13 -11.87
C ALA A 71 -3.76 -2.32 -12.88
N SER A 72 -4.97 -1.86 -12.50
CA SER A 72 -5.81 -1.02 -13.35
C SER A 72 -5.20 0.36 -13.58
N MET A 73 -4.60 0.96 -12.53
CA MET A 73 -3.89 2.23 -12.65
C MET A 73 -2.67 2.11 -13.56
N LEU A 74 -1.89 1.03 -13.44
CA LEU A 74 -0.78 0.76 -14.36
C LEU A 74 -1.24 0.57 -15.81
N ALA A 75 -2.41 -0.05 -16.02
CA ALA A 75 -2.99 -0.16 -17.36
C ALA A 75 -3.39 1.21 -17.94
N LEU A 76 -3.96 2.10 -17.11
CA LEU A 76 -4.32 3.47 -17.52
C LEU A 76 -3.06 4.31 -17.81
N LEU A 77 -1.96 4.12 -17.11
CA LEU A 77 -0.68 4.75 -17.45
C LEU A 77 -0.20 4.34 -18.84
N ASP A 78 -0.23 3.03 -19.15
CA ASP A 78 0.18 2.54 -20.46
C ASP A 78 -0.72 3.08 -21.58
N VAL A 79 -2.04 3.16 -21.36
CA VAL A 79 -2.99 3.75 -22.30
C VAL A 79 -2.68 5.24 -22.51
N SER A 80 -2.48 5.98 -21.43
CA SER A 80 -2.18 7.42 -21.50
C SER A 80 -0.90 7.70 -22.27
N GLU A 81 0.17 6.95 -21.99
CA GLU A 81 1.44 7.08 -22.70
C GLU A 81 1.32 6.70 -24.20
N ALA A 82 0.53 5.66 -24.50
CA ALA A 82 0.28 5.29 -25.91
C ALA A 82 -0.45 6.40 -26.68
N ILE A 83 -1.44 7.04 -26.04
CA ILE A 83 -2.16 8.19 -26.61
C ILE A 83 -1.20 9.36 -26.84
N GLU A 84 -0.39 9.73 -25.82
CA GLU A 84 0.58 10.82 -25.93
C GLU A 84 1.60 10.60 -27.03
N MET A 85 2.02 9.34 -27.23
CA MET A 85 3.02 8.96 -28.26
C MET A 85 2.39 8.68 -29.64
N GLY A 86 1.07 8.66 -29.78
CA GLY A 86 0.37 8.25 -31.01
C GLY A 86 0.65 6.80 -31.41
N LYS A 87 0.84 5.90 -30.43
CA LYS A 87 1.18 4.48 -30.64
C LYS A 87 0.00 3.57 -30.33
N THR A 88 0.00 2.40 -30.97
CA THR A 88 -0.92 1.31 -30.59
C THR A 88 -0.44 0.67 -29.29
N PHE A 89 -1.37 0.43 -28.37
CA PHE A 89 -1.13 -0.26 -27.13
C PHE A 89 -1.66 -1.70 -27.19
N ASP A 90 -0.81 -2.67 -26.82
CA ASP A 90 -1.19 -4.07 -26.64
C ASP A 90 -1.22 -4.37 -25.14
N PRO A 91 -2.41 -4.56 -24.54
CA PRO A 91 -2.54 -4.79 -23.11
C PRO A 91 -1.76 -6.01 -22.59
N ALA A 92 -1.53 -7.01 -23.45
CA ALA A 92 -0.84 -8.24 -23.09
C ALA A 92 0.71 -8.07 -23.03
N LYS A 93 1.23 -6.96 -23.52
CA LYS A 93 2.70 -6.73 -23.66
C LYS A 93 3.25 -5.66 -22.70
N SER A 94 2.49 -5.26 -21.70
CA SER A 94 3.00 -4.30 -20.73
C SER A 94 4.13 -4.88 -19.88
N ALA A 95 5.15 -4.07 -19.63
CA ALA A 95 6.20 -4.37 -18.66
C ALA A 95 5.80 -3.98 -17.23
N ARG A 96 4.79 -3.11 -17.07
CA ARG A 96 4.31 -2.67 -15.76
C ARG A 96 3.53 -3.78 -15.06
N ARG A 97 3.84 -4.03 -13.79
CA ARG A 97 3.26 -5.14 -13.02
C ARG A 97 3.09 -4.82 -11.55
N VAL A 98 2.21 -5.57 -10.91
CA VAL A 98 2.00 -5.58 -9.45
C VAL A 98 2.51 -6.91 -8.91
N ILE A 99 3.24 -6.85 -7.79
CA ILE A 99 3.72 -8.02 -7.06
C ILE A 99 3.04 -8.00 -5.69
N GLY A 100 2.12 -8.94 -5.46
CA GLY A 100 1.46 -9.12 -4.18
C GLY A 100 2.08 -10.25 -3.38
N VAL A 101 2.27 -10.03 -2.07
CA VAL A 101 2.80 -11.03 -1.13
C VAL A 101 1.79 -11.26 -0.03
N ASP A 102 1.45 -12.51 0.25
CA ASP A 102 0.61 -12.86 1.40
C ASP A 102 1.03 -14.23 1.95
N ILE A 103 0.94 -14.37 3.27
CA ILE A 103 1.26 -15.64 3.94
C ILE A 103 0.23 -16.73 3.59
N ASP A 104 -1.04 -16.33 3.36
CA ASP A 104 -2.16 -17.24 3.05
C ASP A 104 -3.03 -16.66 1.94
N ILE A 105 -2.73 -17.00 0.70
CA ILE A 105 -3.56 -16.64 -0.45
C ILE A 105 -4.66 -17.68 -0.60
N ARG A 106 -5.81 -17.43 0.03
CA ARG A 106 -6.97 -18.32 0.01
C ARG A 106 -7.36 -18.69 -1.43
N SER A 107 -7.63 -19.98 -1.69
CA SER A 107 -7.87 -20.49 -3.05
C SER A 107 -8.95 -19.71 -3.82
N HIS A 108 -10.08 -19.39 -3.19
CA HIS A 108 -11.16 -18.63 -3.84
C HIS A 108 -10.75 -17.19 -4.20
N ASN A 109 -9.88 -16.54 -3.42
CA ASN A 109 -9.36 -15.20 -3.74
C ASN A 109 -8.32 -15.31 -4.88
N ARG A 110 -7.42 -16.30 -4.81
CA ARG A 110 -6.46 -16.57 -5.89
C ARG A 110 -7.17 -16.77 -7.22
N GLU A 111 -8.15 -17.69 -7.28
CA GLU A 111 -8.92 -17.96 -8.49
C GLU A 111 -9.64 -16.71 -9.02
N ALA A 112 -10.22 -15.91 -8.12
CA ALA A 112 -10.92 -14.70 -8.52
C ALA A 112 -9.98 -13.62 -9.10
N ILE A 113 -8.76 -13.50 -8.53
CA ILE A 113 -7.72 -12.60 -9.06
C ILE A 113 -7.21 -13.11 -10.40
N GLU A 114 -6.91 -14.42 -10.53
CA GLU A 114 -6.38 -15.04 -11.76
C GLU A 114 -7.37 -14.97 -12.93
N ARG A 115 -8.68 -14.96 -12.66
CA ARG A 115 -9.74 -14.80 -13.68
C ARG A 115 -10.04 -13.35 -14.01
N HIS A 116 -9.49 -12.39 -13.26
CA HIS A 116 -9.79 -10.98 -13.46
C HIS A 116 -9.09 -10.44 -14.74
N PRO A 117 -9.72 -9.51 -15.49
CA PRO A 117 -9.09 -8.92 -16.69
C PRO A 117 -7.70 -8.30 -16.44
N MET A 118 -7.41 -7.84 -15.22
CA MET A 118 -6.10 -7.27 -14.86
C MET A 118 -5.06 -8.33 -14.45
N ALA A 119 -5.40 -9.61 -14.42
CA ALA A 119 -4.54 -10.70 -13.90
C ALA A 119 -3.17 -10.79 -14.59
N SER A 120 -3.09 -10.48 -15.89
CA SER A 120 -1.83 -10.52 -16.65
C SER A 120 -0.75 -9.57 -16.10
N ARG A 121 -1.14 -8.59 -15.29
CA ARG A 121 -0.24 -7.62 -14.63
C ARG A 121 0.08 -7.99 -13.19
N ILE A 122 -0.51 -9.05 -12.64
CA ILE A 122 -0.41 -9.38 -11.22
C ILE A 122 0.39 -10.65 -11.04
N ARG A 123 1.42 -10.59 -10.21
CA ARG A 123 2.17 -11.74 -9.73
C ARG A 123 1.93 -11.90 -8.24
N MET A 124 1.34 -13.00 -7.84
CA MET A 124 1.13 -13.36 -6.44
C MET A 124 2.23 -14.29 -5.94
N ILE A 125 2.82 -13.97 -4.79
CA ILE A 125 3.84 -14.76 -4.09
C ILE A 125 3.26 -15.15 -2.74
N GLN A 126 3.11 -16.44 -2.48
CA GLN A 126 2.65 -16.93 -1.18
C GLN A 126 3.83 -17.22 -0.27
N GLY A 127 3.84 -16.57 0.89
CA GLY A 127 4.86 -16.70 1.90
C GLY A 127 4.82 -15.53 2.87
N SER A 128 5.51 -15.65 4.00
CA SER A 128 5.65 -14.53 4.92
C SER A 128 6.46 -13.41 4.26
N SER A 129 5.95 -12.17 4.30
CA SER A 129 6.61 -10.99 3.72
C SER A 129 7.98 -10.70 4.34
N VAL A 130 8.24 -11.20 5.54
CA VAL A 130 9.52 -11.03 6.24
C VAL A 130 10.45 -12.23 6.12
N ASP A 131 10.01 -13.32 5.46
CA ASP A 131 10.87 -14.47 5.21
C ASP A 131 11.88 -14.17 4.09
N PRO A 132 13.20 -14.39 4.31
CA PRO A 132 14.24 -14.10 3.33
C PRO A 132 13.99 -14.74 1.95
N ALA A 133 13.49 -15.98 1.90
CA ALA A 133 13.21 -16.65 0.64
C ALA A 133 12.05 -16.00 -0.13
N THR A 134 11.04 -15.50 0.58
CA THR A 134 9.93 -14.74 -0.01
C THR A 134 10.42 -13.38 -0.52
N VAL A 135 11.21 -12.66 0.29
CA VAL A 135 11.82 -11.37 -0.10
C VAL A 135 12.69 -11.52 -1.35
N ASP A 136 13.48 -12.59 -1.45
CA ASP A 136 14.30 -12.86 -2.63
C ASP A 136 13.47 -13.15 -3.89
N GLN A 137 12.30 -13.80 -3.74
CA GLN A 137 11.36 -13.99 -4.85
C GLN A 137 10.79 -12.65 -5.33
N VAL A 138 10.48 -11.73 -4.41
CA VAL A 138 10.00 -10.38 -4.75
C VAL A 138 11.08 -9.59 -5.47
N LYS A 139 12.32 -9.59 -4.96
CA LYS A 139 13.48 -8.94 -5.59
C LYS A 139 13.67 -9.43 -7.03
N LYS A 140 13.66 -10.77 -7.25
CA LYS A 140 13.74 -11.36 -8.58
C LYS A 140 12.55 -10.98 -9.48
N ALA A 141 11.34 -10.89 -8.91
CA ALA A 141 10.16 -10.48 -9.66
C ALA A 141 10.18 -8.98 -10.03
N ALA A 142 10.84 -8.14 -9.24
CA ALA A 142 11.01 -6.72 -9.47
C ALA A 142 12.27 -6.39 -10.32
N ASP A 143 13.08 -7.39 -10.65
CA ASP A 143 14.33 -7.17 -11.39
C ASP A 143 14.09 -6.47 -12.72
N GLY A 144 15.00 -5.58 -13.09
CA GLY A 144 14.93 -4.73 -14.28
C GLY A 144 13.97 -3.53 -14.18
N ALA A 145 13.18 -3.39 -13.09
CA ALA A 145 12.35 -2.21 -12.86
C ALA A 145 13.22 -0.98 -12.53
N LYS A 146 12.92 0.15 -13.18
CA LYS A 146 13.60 1.43 -12.91
C LYS A 146 12.88 2.20 -11.82
N THR A 147 11.57 2.07 -11.76
CA THR A 147 10.71 2.80 -10.80
C THR A 147 9.84 1.82 -10.04
N VAL A 148 10.04 1.79 -8.72
CA VAL A 148 9.34 0.88 -7.79
C VAL A 148 8.62 1.70 -6.73
N LEU A 149 7.35 1.40 -6.53
CA LEU A 149 6.47 1.90 -5.47
C LEU A 149 6.10 0.74 -4.55
N VAL A 150 6.11 0.94 -3.24
CA VAL A 150 5.84 -0.11 -2.24
C VAL A 150 4.66 0.26 -1.34
N PHE A 151 3.76 -0.69 -1.12
CA PHE A 151 2.65 -0.62 -0.17
C PHE A 151 2.80 -1.75 0.86
N LEU A 152 2.90 -1.40 2.15
CA LEU A 152 2.98 -2.35 3.26
C LEU A 152 1.65 -2.37 4.00
N ASP A 153 0.92 -3.50 3.89
CA ASP A 153 -0.44 -3.67 4.41
C ASP A 153 -0.69 -5.12 4.86
N SER A 154 0.27 -5.75 5.55
CA SER A 154 0.17 -7.15 5.92
C SER A 154 -0.19 -7.37 7.40
N MET A 155 0.78 -7.53 8.26
CA MET A 155 0.63 -7.71 9.69
C MET A 155 1.05 -6.45 10.44
N HIS A 156 0.15 -5.90 11.27
CA HIS A 156 0.28 -4.55 11.80
C HIS A 156 1.00 -4.47 13.17
N THR A 157 1.86 -5.46 13.52
CA THR A 157 2.69 -5.36 14.71
C THR A 157 3.97 -4.57 14.43
N HIS A 158 4.49 -3.88 15.43
CA HIS A 158 5.75 -3.12 15.35
C HIS A 158 6.89 -3.92 14.71
N ASP A 159 7.18 -5.10 15.28
CA ASP A 159 8.33 -5.89 14.85
C ASP A 159 8.19 -6.42 13.42
N HIS A 160 6.96 -6.75 13.00
CA HIS A 160 6.72 -7.23 11.65
C HIS A 160 6.92 -6.11 10.63
N VAL A 161 6.28 -4.95 10.85
CA VAL A 161 6.39 -3.80 9.95
C VAL A 161 7.83 -3.25 9.90
N LEU A 162 8.55 -3.28 11.03
CA LEU A 162 9.96 -2.90 11.04
C LEU A 162 10.79 -3.79 10.10
N LYS A 163 10.59 -5.11 10.14
CA LYS A 163 11.25 -6.06 9.23
C LYS A 163 10.83 -5.86 7.77
N GLU A 164 9.56 -5.56 7.51
CA GLU A 164 9.10 -5.22 6.16
C GLU A 164 9.77 -3.94 5.64
N LEU A 165 9.87 -2.90 6.45
CA LEU A 165 10.59 -1.67 6.10
C LEU A 165 12.05 -1.96 5.77
N GLU A 166 12.74 -2.79 6.57
CA GLU A 166 14.12 -3.21 6.31
C GLU A 166 14.27 -3.98 4.99
N ALA A 167 13.28 -4.82 4.63
CA ALA A 167 13.32 -5.67 3.45
C ALA A 167 12.92 -4.95 2.16
N TYR A 168 11.88 -4.11 2.21
CA TYR A 168 11.21 -3.56 1.02
C TYR A 168 11.51 -2.08 0.76
N ALA A 169 11.75 -1.25 1.79
CA ALA A 169 12.09 0.15 1.55
C ALA A 169 13.36 0.34 0.69
N PRO A 170 14.40 -0.50 0.78
CA PRO A 170 15.54 -0.41 -0.13
C PRO A 170 15.21 -0.63 -1.61
N LEU A 171 14.08 -1.25 -1.94
CA LEU A 171 13.62 -1.49 -3.32
C LEU A 171 12.95 -0.25 -3.93
N VAL A 172 12.44 0.65 -3.10
CA VAL A 172 11.77 1.89 -3.55
C VAL A 172 12.76 2.75 -4.32
N SER A 173 12.36 3.28 -5.46
CA SER A 173 13.22 4.18 -6.24
C SER A 173 13.30 5.58 -5.62
N VAL A 174 14.40 6.29 -5.84
CA VAL A 174 14.53 7.70 -5.40
C VAL A 174 13.41 8.53 -6.02
N GLY A 175 12.75 9.35 -5.22
CA GLY A 175 11.56 10.12 -5.57
C GLY A 175 10.23 9.38 -5.42
N SER A 176 10.26 8.03 -5.29
CA SER A 176 9.09 7.19 -5.05
C SER A 176 8.79 7.02 -3.55
N TYR A 177 7.81 6.18 -3.21
CA TYR A 177 7.30 6.02 -1.86
C TYR A 177 7.32 4.57 -1.38
N CYS A 178 7.50 4.41 -0.07
CA CYS A 178 7.05 3.28 0.71
C CYS A 178 5.86 3.75 1.56
N VAL A 179 4.67 3.29 1.26
CA VAL A 179 3.48 3.64 2.04
C VAL A 179 3.22 2.52 3.05
N VAL A 180 3.13 2.88 4.32
CA VAL A 180 2.83 1.97 5.42
C VAL A 180 1.41 2.24 5.89
N PHE A 181 0.51 1.30 5.65
CA PHE A 181 -0.88 1.40 6.06
C PHE A 181 -1.08 1.06 7.54
N ASP A 182 -2.28 1.32 8.04
CA ASP A 182 -2.73 1.07 9.42
C ASP A 182 -1.88 1.71 10.53
N THR A 183 -1.09 2.74 10.19
CA THR A 183 -0.41 3.57 11.19
C THR A 183 -1.41 4.32 12.09
N VAL A 184 -2.65 4.48 11.65
CA VAL A 184 -3.76 5.07 12.43
C VAL A 184 -4.06 4.31 13.72
N ILE A 185 -3.63 3.04 13.84
CA ILE A 185 -3.83 2.22 15.06
C ILE A 185 -3.31 2.94 16.31
N GLU A 186 -2.18 3.65 16.23
CA GLU A 186 -1.61 4.42 17.34
C GLU A 186 -2.52 5.57 17.80
N ASP A 187 -3.35 6.08 16.91
CA ASP A 187 -4.22 7.24 17.16
C ASP A 187 -5.65 6.83 17.60
N LEU A 188 -5.94 5.53 17.62
CA LEU A 188 -7.23 4.98 18.06
C LEU A 188 -7.24 4.74 19.57
N PRO A 189 -8.44 4.64 20.21
CA PRO A 189 -8.53 4.26 21.59
C PRO A 189 -7.91 2.89 21.87
N ALA A 190 -7.28 2.72 23.04
CA ALA A 190 -6.75 1.43 23.48
C ALA A 190 -7.85 0.34 23.45
N GLY A 191 -7.50 -0.84 22.96
CA GLY A 191 -8.44 -1.95 22.82
C GLY A 191 -9.38 -1.82 21.63
N ALA A 192 -9.12 -0.95 20.67
CA ALA A 192 -9.89 -0.87 19.42
C ALA A 192 -9.85 -2.19 18.62
N PHE A 193 -8.83 -3.02 18.85
CA PHE A 193 -8.60 -4.31 18.18
C PHE A 193 -8.36 -5.45 19.19
N ASN A 194 -9.35 -5.74 20.06
CA ASN A 194 -9.23 -6.72 21.14
C ASN A 194 -8.91 -8.16 20.69
N ASP A 195 -9.13 -8.48 19.41
CA ASP A 195 -8.89 -9.78 18.81
C ASP A 195 -7.59 -9.84 17.97
N ARG A 196 -6.75 -8.79 18.05
CA ARG A 196 -5.55 -8.64 17.26
C ARG A 196 -4.29 -8.48 18.12
N PRO A 197 -3.10 -8.85 17.61
CA PRO A 197 -1.86 -8.71 18.36
C PRO A 197 -1.29 -7.29 18.38
N TRP A 198 -1.92 -6.32 17.74
CA TRP A 198 -1.50 -4.92 17.67
C TRP A 198 -2.45 -4.01 18.44
N ASP A 199 -1.89 -2.95 19.00
CA ASP A 199 -2.60 -1.90 19.74
C ASP A 199 -1.65 -0.69 19.89
N ILE A 200 -2.01 0.32 20.68
CA ILE A 200 -1.15 1.45 21.04
C ILE A 200 0.22 0.92 21.51
N GLY A 201 1.30 1.50 21.00
CA GLY A 201 2.68 1.13 21.31
C GLY A 201 3.20 -0.11 20.56
N ASN A 202 2.35 -0.90 19.90
CA ASN A 202 2.73 -2.06 19.09
C ASN A 202 1.99 -2.07 17.75
N ASN A 203 2.39 -1.20 16.81
CA ASN A 203 1.68 -1.01 15.56
C ASN A 203 2.59 -0.43 14.47
N PRO A 204 2.10 -0.25 13.21
CA PRO A 204 2.90 0.25 12.10
C PRO A 204 3.50 1.65 12.33
N LYS A 205 2.80 2.57 13.01
CA LYS A 205 3.31 3.92 13.27
C LYS A 205 4.56 3.90 14.15
N THR A 206 4.54 3.07 15.19
CA THR A 206 5.71 2.92 16.08
C THR A 206 6.92 2.35 15.33
N ALA A 207 6.70 1.41 14.38
CA ALA A 207 7.73 0.88 13.52
C ALA A 207 8.28 1.94 12.56
N VAL A 208 7.40 2.72 11.91
CA VAL A 208 7.79 3.84 11.03
C VAL A 208 8.70 4.81 11.78
N HIS A 209 8.30 5.27 12.96
CA HIS A 209 9.09 6.24 13.74
C HIS A 209 10.44 5.67 14.17
N ALA A 210 10.49 4.39 14.60
CA ALA A 210 11.74 3.73 14.97
C ALA A 210 12.68 3.56 13.78
N TRP A 211 12.13 3.25 12.60
CA TRP A 211 12.88 3.02 11.38
C TRP A 211 13.41 4.32 10.76
N ILE A 212 12.55 5.36 10.64
CA ILE A 212 12.91 6.63 10.00
C ILE A 212 14.00 7.37 10.78
N ALA A 213 14.04 7.23 12.10
CA ALA A 213 15.07 7.81 12.95
C ALA A 213 16.50 7.31 12.61
N LYS A 214 16.62 6.16 11.93
CA LYS A 214 17.88 5.53 11.53
C LYS A 214 18.13 5.57 10.02
N ASN A 215 17.17 6.07 9.22
CA ASN A 215 17.18 5.98 7.76
C ASN A 215 16.98 7.35 7.10
N SER A 216 18.06 8.14 7.03
CA SER A 216 18.05 9.49 6.44
C SER A 216 17.81 9.54 4.92
N ASN A 217 17.66 8.39 4.26
CA ASN A 217 17.31 8.31 2.83
C ASN A 217 15.81 8.49 2.57
N PHE A 218 15.01 8.53 3.63
CA PHE A 218 13.55 8.69 3.55
C PHE A 218 13.10 9.83 4.46
N GLU A 219 11.97 10.41 4.09
CA GLU A 219 11.26 11.40 4.90
C GLU A 219 9.76 11.07 4.94
N ILE A 220 9.08 11.48 6.02
CA ILE A 220 7.61 11.38 6.11
C ILE A 220 7.00 12.55 5.35
N ASN A 221 6.28 12.28 4.26
CA ASN A 221 5.54 13.30 3.53
C ASN A 221 4.16 13.53 4.20
N ARG A 222 4.10 14.52 5.08
CA ARG A 222 2.86 14.89 5.78
C ARG A 222 1.87 15.68 4.92
N GLU A 223 2.26 16.19 3.77
CA GLU A 223 1.35 16.94 2.89
C GLU A 223 0.21 16.05 2.40
N ILE A 224 0.48 14.76 2.13
CA ILE A 224 -0.54 13.80 1.69
C ILE A 224 -1.60 13.62 2.77
N GLN A 225 -1.22 13.24 3.99
CA GLN A 225 -2.17 13.06 5.09
C GLN A 225 -2.91 14.37 5.45
N ASN A 226 -2.25 15.52 5.38
CA ASN A 226 -2.85 16.83 5.65
C ASN A 226 -3.89 17.21 4.58
N LYS A 227 -3.71 16.74 3.34
CA LYS A 227 -4.69 16.88 2.26
C LYS A 227 -5.87 15.93 2.44
N LEU A 228 -5.61 14.68 2.77
CA LEU A 228 -6.64 13.65 2.92
C LEU A 228 -7.52 13.88 4.15
N LEU A 229 -6.94 14.33 5.25
CA LEU A 229 -7.53 14.44 6.59
C LEU A 229 -7.93 13.07 7.18
N ILE A 230 -8.65 12.27 6.44
CA ILE A 230 -9.08 10.92 6.79
C ILE A 230 -8.19 9.94 6.02
N THR A 231 -7.37 9.18 6.72
CA THR A 231 -6.47 8.16 6.15
C THR A 231 -6.17 7.09 7.20
N VAL A 232 -5.93 5.87 6.77
CA VAL A 232 -5.39 4.80 7.63
C VAL A 232 -3.87 4.88 7.79
N ALA A 233 -3.20 5.78 7.04
CA ALA A 233 -1.74 5.89 6.98
C ALA A 233 -1.17 7.24 7.50
N PRO A 234 -1.61 7.79 8.65
CA PRO A 234 -0.99 9.00 9.20
C PRO A 234 0.48 8.74 9.58
N ASP A 235 1.42 9.58 9.09
CA ASP A 235 2.88 9.38 9.10
C ASP A 235 3.39 8.15 8.31
N GLY A 236 2.52 7.48 7.53
CA GLY A 236 2.86 6.28 6.77
C GLY A 236 3.36 6.54 5.33
N PHE A 237 3.32 7.76 4.83
CA PHE A 237 3.77 8.09 3.46
C PHE A 237 5.26 8.44 3.46
N LEU A 238 6.11 7.43 3.25
CA LEU A 238 7.58 7.56 3.31
C LEU A 238 8.15 7.80 1.92
N LYS A 239 8.59 9.02 1.62
CA LYS A 239 9.24 9.39 0.36
C LYS A 239 10.72 9.06 0.41
N ARG A 240 11.25 8.34 -0.60
CA ARG A 240 12.69 8.15 -0.75
C ARG A 240 13.33 9.37 -1.39
N ILE A 241 14.26 10.01 -0.66
CA ILE A 241 14.95 11.26 -1.08
C ILE A 241 16.39 11.05 -1.54
N LYS A 242 16.98 9.86 -1.26
CA LYS A 242 18.35 9.49 -1.65
C LYS A 242 18.47 8.01 -2.01
#